data_2bc4e70cb6ef67e069ce659f9e88a3fd
#
_entry.id   2bc4e70cb6ef67e069ce659f9e88a3fd
#
_cell.length_a   1.000
_cell.length_b   1.000
_cell.length_c   1.000
_cell.angle_alpha   90.00
_cell.angle_beta   90.00
_cell.angle_gamma   90.00
#
_symmetry.space_group_name_H-M   'P 1'
#
loop_
_entity.id
_entity.type
_entity.pdbx_description
1 polymer ?
#
loop_
_entity_poly.entity_id
_entity_poly.type
_entity_poly.pdbx_seq_one_letter_code
_entity_poly.pdbx_strand_id
1 'polypeptide(L)'
;MQVPYYFIADFKAMPITLPSQALEALKKTKKVQEHIPCSFSYTKIRYNGVSEASKMYVGKNAETKFVTDITREAFQIWEEYKDPKPMIPLTTQEQRRHDNATYCWVCKKELNGDSVKDHCHITGKYHRPAHKDCNL
;
A
#
# COMPACT_ATOMS: atom_id res chain seq x y z
N MET A 1 5.46 11.05 1.51
CA MET A 1 4.77 10.11 2.46
C MET A 1 5.14 8.68 2.10
N GLN A 2 5.56 7.88 3.06
CA GLN A 2 5.83 6.46 2.82
C GLN A 2 4.50 5.70 2.94
N VAL A 3 4.14 4.91 1.93
CA VAL A 3 2.92 4.09 1.96
C VAL A 3 3.04 3.10 3.12
N PRO A 4 2.09 3.09 4.08
CA PRO A 4 2.21 2.30 5.30
C PRO A 4 2.07 0.80 5.08
N TYR A 5 1.28 0.42 4.08
CA TYR A 5 1.04 -0.97 3.67
C TYR A 5 0.96 -1.08 2.16
N TYR A 6 1.30 -2.24 1.65
CA TYR A 6 1.01 -2.65 0.28
C TYR A 6 0.59 -4.12 0.26
N PHE A 7 -0.09 -4.49 -0.80
CA PHE A 7 -0.55 -5.87 -1.00
C PHE A 7 0.14 -6.47 -2.20
N ILE A 8 0.60 -7.71 -2.04
CA ILE A 8 0.98 -8.56 -3.17
C ILE A 8 -0.15 -9.55 -3.37
N ALA A 9 -0.71 -9.61 -4.57
CA ALA A 9 -1.81 -10.50 -4.89
C ALA A 9 -1.57 -11.24 -6.21
N ASP A 10 -2.06 -12.47 -6.28
CA ASP A 10 -2.07 -13.31 -7.48
C ASP A 10 -3.43 -13.93 -7.67
N PHE A 11 -3.85 -14.06 -8.95
CA PHE A 11 -5.10 -14.70 -9.34
C PHE A 11 -4.85 -15.90 -10.23
N LYS A 12 -5.69 -16.93 -10.09
CA LYS A 12 -5.81 -18.01 -11.06
C LYS A 12 -7.21 -17.99 -11.67
N ALA A 13 -7.26 -18.28 -12.96
CA ALA A 13 -8.49 -18.34 -13.72
C ALA A 13 -8.57 -19.62 -14.53
N MET A 14 -9.78 -20.14 -14.72
CA MET A 14 -10.05 -21.24 -15.62
C MET A 14 -10.45 -20.70 -16.99
N PRO A 15 -9.78 -21.11 -18.09
CA PRO A 15 -10.21 -20.78 -19.42
C PRO A 15 -11.46 -21.61 -19.80
N ILE A 16 -12.50 -20.94 -20.28
CA ILE A 16 -13.68 -21.57 -20.85
C ILE A 16 -13.73 -21.27 -22.33
N THR A 17 -13.79 -22.32 -23.16
CA THR A 17 -13.96 -22.16 -24.60
C THR A 17 -15.38 -21.70 -24.91
N LEU A 18 -15.52 -20.61 -25.67
CA LEU A 18 -16.82 -20.09 -26.07
C LEU A 18 -17.43 -20.93 -27.19
N PRO A 19 -18.78 -21.15 -27.19
CA PRO A 19 -19.48 -21.80 -28.28
C PRO A 19 -19.24 -21.06 -29.60
N SER A 20 -19.17 -21.83 -30.71
CA SER A 20 -18.88 -21.28 -32.05
C SER A 20 -19.84 -20.18 -32.49
N GLN A 21 -21.08 -20.21 -32.05
CA GLN A 21 -22.09 -19.16 -32.34
C GLN A 21 -21.78 -17.80 -31.71
N ALA A 22 -21.09 -17.78 -30.58
CA ALA A 22 -20.64 -16.51 -29.97
C ALA A 22 -19.43 -15.90 -30.71
N LEU A 23 -18.75 -16.67 -31.58
CA LEU A 23 -17.58 -16.28 -32.33
C LEU A 23 -17.92 -15.54 -33.64
N GLU A 24 -19.12 -15.72 -34.18
CA GLU A 24 -19.53 -15.16 -35.50
C GLU A 24 -19.99 -13.69 -35.42
N ALA A 25 -20.39 -13.22 -34.24
CA ALA A 25 -20.93 -11.86 -34.06
C ALA A 25 -19.89 -10.74 -34.06
N LEU A 26 -18.57 -11.05 -34.03
CA LEU A 26 -17.50 -10.06 -33.90
C LEU A 26 -16.73 -9.88 -35.20
N LYS A 27 -17.03 -8.83 -35.96
CA LYS A 27 -16.45 -8.54 -37.29
C LYS A 27 -14.95 -8.16 -37.31
N LYS A 28 -14.30 -7.87 -36.17
CA LYS A 28 -12.89 -7.40 -36.14
C LYS A 28 -11.98 -8.15 -35.18
N THR A 29 -12.47 -8.68 -34.06
CA THR A 29 -11.72 -9.47 -33.09
C THR A 29 -12.49 -10.72 -32.72
N LYS A 30 -11.79 -11.84 -32.62
CA LYS A 30 -12.39 -13.15 -32.32
C LYS A 30 -12.10 -13.49 -30.86
N LYS A 31 -13.10 -13.41 -29.97
CA LYS A 31 -13.00 -13.89 -28.58
C LYS A 31 -13.07 -15.41 -28.60
N VAL A 32 -11.98 -16.10 -28.32
CA VAL A 32 -11.89 -17.57 -28.40
C VAL A 32 -12.07 -18.24 -27.04
N GLN A 33 -11.76 -17.53 -25.97
CA GLN A 33 -11.84 -18.04 -24.60
C GLN A 33 -12.29 -16.94 -23.63
N GLU A 34 -12.92 -17.34 -22.56
CA GLU A 34 -13.19 -16.53 -21.40
C GLU A 34 -12.41 -17.07 -20.20
N HIS A 35 -11.72 -16.18 -19.45
CA HIS A 35 -10.99 -16.55 -18.24
C HIS A 35 -11.84 -16.20 -17.03
N ILE A 36 -12.33 -17.22 -16.32
CA ILE A 36 -13.15 -17.05 -15.11
C ILE A 36 -12.24 -17.18 -13.90
N PRO A 37 -12.06 -16.12 -13.09
CA PRO A 37 -11.29 -16.20 -11.85
C PRO A 37 -11.86 -17.28 -10.92
N CYS A 38 -10.99 -18.18 -10.46
CA CYS A 38 -11.39 -19.30 -9.60
C CYS A 38 -10.63 -19.34 -8.27
N SER A 39 -9.56 -18.58 -8.14
CA SER A 39 -8.85 -18.42 -6.87
C SER A 39 -8.03 -17.16 -6.84
N PHE A 40 -7.69 -16.72 -5.63
CA PHE A 40 -6.69 -15.68 -5.38
C PHE A 40 -5.91 -15.98 -4.11
N SER A 41 -4.75 -15.36 -4.01
CA SER A 41 -4.04 -15.18 -2.74
C SER A 41 -3.54 -13.76 -2.63
N TYR A 42 -3.44 -13.24 -1.40
CA TYR A 42 -2.77 -11.98 -1.16
C TYR A 42 -2.05 -11.97 0.19
N THR A 43 -1.02 -11.14 0.26
CA THR A 43 -0.25 -10.89 1.48
C THR A 43 -0.17 -9.40 1.73
N LYS A 44 -0.51 -8.97 2.93
CA LYS A 44 -0.35 -7.58 3.39
C LYS A 44 1.05 -7.41 3.96
N ILE A 45 1.77 -6.41 3.49
CA ILE A 45 3.15 -6.11 3.88
C ILE A 45 3.22 -4.70 4.42
N ARG A 46 3.80 -4.54 5.61
CA ARG A 46 4.06 -3.24 6.23
C ARG A 46 5.25 -2.54 5.58
N TYR A 47 5.30 -1.21 5.69
CA TYR A 47 6.40 -0.39 5.17
C TYR A 47 7.81 -0.85 5.61
N ASN A 48 7.91 -1.51 6.76
CA ASN A 48 9.17 -2.04 7.30
C ASN A 48 9.52 -3.45 6.77
N GLY A 49 8.76 -3.97 5.78
CA GLY A 49 8.97 -5.27 5.18
C GLY A 49 8.36 -6.45 5.97
N VAL A 50 7.73 -6.19 7.12
CA VAL A 50 7.05 -7.26 7.88
C VAL A 50 5.79 -7.67 7.13
N SER A 51 5.73 -8.94 6.71
CA SER A 51 4.57 -9.55 6.07
C SER A 51 3.64 -10.21 7.09
N GLU A 52 2.35 -10.07 6.86
CA GLU A 52 1.33 -10.85 7.56
C GLU A 52 1.16 -12.22 6.87
N ALA A 53 0.45 -13.14 7.52
CA ALA A 53 0.12 -14.42 6.90
C ALA A 53 -0.69 -14.22 5.61
N SER A 54 -0.32 -14.94 4.56
CA SER A 54 -1.05 -14.89 3.29
C SER A 54 -2.48 -15.41 3.45
N LYS A 55 -3.43 -14.72 2.85
CA LYS A 55 -4.82 -15.13 2.75
C LYS A 55 -5.07 -15.72 1.36
N MET A 56 -5.82 -16.78 1.31
CA MET A 56 -6.15 -17.50 0.07
C MET A 56 -7.63 -17.85 0.02
N TYR A 57 -8.19 -17.82 -1.18
CA TYR A 57 -9.54 -18.28 -1.48
C TYR A 57 -9.54 -19.10 -2.76
N VAL A 58 -10.30 -20.17 -2.77
CA VAL A 58 -10.58 -20.99 -3.96
C VAL A 58 -12.09 -21.20 -4.05
N GLY A 59 -12.69 -20.81 -5.15
CA GLY A 59 -14.14 -20.95 -5.35
C GLY A 59 -14.71 -20.01 -6.39
N LYS A 60 -16.05 -20.06 -6.50
CA LYS A 60 -16.82 -19.18 -7.40
C LYS A 60 -16.77 -17.73 -6.92
N ASN A 61 -16.88 -16.78 -7.86
CA ASN A 61 -16.89 -15.33 -7.57
C ASN A 61 -15.60 -14.88 -6.84
N ALA A 62 -14.46 -15.44 -7.22
CA ALA A 62 -13.17 -15.13 -6.59
C ALA A 62 -12.84 -13.64 -6.68
N GLU A 63 -13.20 -12.97 -7.79
CA GLU A 63 -13.00 -11.53 -8.00
C GLU A 63 -13.81 -10.70 -7.01
N THR A 64 -15.08 -11.01 -6.81
CA THR A 64 -15.97 -10.31 -5.87
C THR A 64 -15.49 -10.50 -4.43
N LYS A 65 -15.09 -11.74 -4.10
CA LYS A 65 -14.55 -12.06 -2.78
C LYS A 65 -13.24 -11.30 -2.51
N PHE A 66 -12.36 -11.23 -3.51
CA PHE A 66 -11.11 -10.45 -3.41
C PHE A 66 -11.38 -8.98 -3.13
N VAL A 67 -12.26 -8.33 -3.93
CA VAL A 67 -12.60 -6.92 -3.73
C VAL A 67 -13.16 -6.69 -2.33
N THR A 68 -14.05 -7.57 -1.87
CA THR A 68 -14.62 -7.48 -0.51
C THR A 68 -13.54 -7.58 0.56
N ASP A 69 -12.61 -8.52 0.42
CA ASP A 69 -11.54 -8.72 1.40
C ASP A 69 -10.54 -7.54 1.42
N ILE A 70 -10.10 -7.07 0.25
CA ILE A 70 -9.20 -5.91 0.15
C ILE A 70 -9.87 -4.62 0.67
N THR A 71 -11.16 -4.42 0.40
CA THR A 71 -11.90 -3.28 0.95
C THR A 71 -11.93 -3.31 2.48
N ARG A 72 -12.14 -4.49 3.07
CA ARG A 72 -12.09 -4.66 4.53
C ARG A 72 -10.71 -4.37 5.10
N GLU A 73 -9.65 -4.87 4.45
CA GLU A 73 -8.27 -4.58 4.85
C GLU A 73 -7.95 -3.08 4.74
N ALA A 74 -8.37 -2.44 3.65
CA ALA A 74 -8.18 -0.99 3.45
C ALA A 74 -8.91 -0.18 4.54
N PHE A 75 -10.12 -0.59 4.93
CA PHE A 75 -10.86 0.05 6.00
C PHE A 75 -10.14 -0.11 7.35
N GLN A 76 -9.61 -1.29 7.67
CA GLN A 76 -8.83 -1.51 8.89
C GLN A 76 -7.57 -0.64 8.93
N ILE A 77 -6.86 -0.54 7.79
CA ILE A 77 -5.69 0.34 7.67
C ILE A 77 -6.11 1.81 7.89
N TRP A 78 -7.22 2.24 7.27
CA TRP A 78 -7.74 3.60 7.48
C TRP A 78 -8.07 3.87 8.95
N GLU A 79 -8.69 2.91 9.66
CA GLU A 79 -8.97 3.01 11.09
C GLU A 79 -7.70 3.20 11.93
N GLU A 80 -6.59 2.55 11.57
CA GLU A 80 -5.30 2.75 12.22
C GLU A 80 -4.71 4.16 12.01
N TYR A 81 -5.07 4.81 10.88
CA TYR A 81 -4.50 6.08 10.44
C TYR A 81 -5.37 7.30 10.69
N LYS A 82 -6.66 7.13 10.89
CA LYS A 82 -7.60 8.25 11.08
C LYS A 82 -7.28 9.12 12.29
N ASP A 83 -6.63 8.54 13.31
CA ASP A 83 -6.23 9.22 14.53
C ASP A 83 -4.69 9.24 14.65
N PRO A 84 -4.00 10.21 14.01
CA PRO A 84 -2.56 10.28 14.04
C PRO A 84 -2.03 10.50 15.46
N LYS A 85 -1.06 9.70 15.86
CA LYS A 85 -0.42 9.85 17.16
C LYS A 85 0.48 11.08 17.19
N PRO A 86 0.42 11.89 18.25
CA PRO A 86 1.34 13.01 18.42
C PRO A 86 2.79 12.50 18.47
N MET A 87 3.71 13.35 18.06
CA MET A 87 5.12 13.02 18.11
C MET A 87 5.58 12.80 19.55
N ILE A 88 6.29 11.70 19.79
CA ILE A 88 6.96 11.42 21.05
C ILE A 88 8.07 12.48 21.24
N PRO A 89 8.22 13.08 22.43
CA PRO A 89 9.28 14.02 22.70
C PRO A 89 10.65 13.45 22.33
N LEU A 90 11.47 14.25 21.65
CA LEU A 90 12.82 13.85 21.25
C LEU A 90 13.70 13.65 22.48
N THR A 91 14.55 12.65 22.43
CA THR A 91 15.67 12.53 23.34
C THR A 91 16.67 13.68 23.09
N THR A 92 17.50 14.00 24.07
CA THR A 92 18.56 15.02 23.93
C THR A 92 19.46 14.75 22.71
N GLN A 93 19.72 13.47 22.41
CA GLN A 93 20.54 13.09 21.26
C GLN A 93 19.83 13.33 19.94
N GLU A 94 18.55 13.01 19.85
CA GLU A 94 17.72 13.26 18.65
C GLU A 94 17.56 14.75 18.40
N GLN A 95 17.34 15.54 19.46
CA GLN A 95 17.25 16.98 19.34
C GLN A 95 18.56 17.56 18.80
N ARG A 96 19.72 17.18 19.33
CA ARG A 96 21.03 17.62 18.80
C ARG A 96 21.23 17.22 17.34
N ARG A 97 20.81 16.01 16.94
CA ARG A 97 20.89 15.57 15.54
C ARG A 97 19.99 16.39 14.63
N HIS A 98 18.81 16.76 15.13
CA HIS A 98 17.89 17.62 14.40
C HIS A 98 18.47 19.02 14.19
N ASP A 99 18.96 19.63 15.27
CA ASP A 99 19.49 21.00 15.26
C ASP A 99 20.76 21.17 14.40
N ASN A 100 21.55 20.11 14.28
CA ASN A 100 22.78 20.10 13.48
C ASN A 100 22.56 19.58 12.04
N ALA A 101 21.35 19.27 11.65
CA ALA A 101 21.08 18.73 10.32
C ALA A 101 21.09 19.85 9.26
N THR A 102 21.81 19.62 8.19
CA THR A 102 21.91 20.56 7.05
C THR A 102 21.08 20.11 5.85
N TYR A 103 20.70 18.84 5.76
CA TYR A 103 20.00 18.28 4.62
C TYR A 103 18.67 17.63 5.02
N CYS A 104 17.67 17.84 4.17
CA CYS A 104 16.39 17.14 4.26
C CYS A 104 16.58 15.64 4.04
N TRP A 105 16.05 14.82 4.94
CA TRP A 105 16.19 13.37 4.82
C TRP A 105 15.37 12.78 3.66
N VAL A 106 14.30 13.47 3.21
CA VAL A 106 13.42 13.05 2.13
C VAL A 106 14.03 13.36 0.76
N CYS A 107 14.21 14.63 0.44
CA CYS A 107 14.66 15.08 -0.89
C CYS A 107 16.18 15.23 -1.01
N LYS A 108 16.95 15.12 0.08
CA LYS A 108 18.41 15.25 0.14
C LYS A 108 18.97 16.64 -0.23
N LYS A 109 18.12 17.64 -0.34
CA LYS A 109 18.52 19.05 -0.55
C LYS A 109 18.79 19.73 0.79
N GLU A 110 19.54 20.84 0.76
CA GLU A 110 19.85 21.65 1.94
C GLU A 110 18.56 22.21 2.56
N LEU A 111 18.48 22.18 3.88
CA LEU A 111 17.31 22.65 4.65
C LEU A 111 17.16 24.18 4.64
N ASN A 112 18.28 24.92 4.58
CA ASN A 112 18.29 26.39 4.50
C ASN A 112 17.35 27.09 5.51
N GLY A 113 17.25 26.54 6.73
CA GLY A 113 16.37 27.06 7.77
C GLY A 113 14.91 26.56 7.72
N ASP A 114 14.52 25.87 6.67
CA ASP A 114 13.20 25.20 6.56
C ASP A 114 13.31 23.76 7.09
N SER A 115 13.39 23.61 8.42
CA SER A 115 13.49 22.31 9.08
C SER A 115 12.31 22.04 9.98
N VAL A 116 11.59 20.96 9.70
CA VAL A 116 10.53 20.42 10.56
C VAL A 116 10.87 19.02 11.04
N LYS A 117 10.29 18.65 12.17
CA LYS A 117 10.47 17.32 12.78
C LYS A 117 9.53 16.33 12.13
N ASP A 118 10.02 15.54 11.18
CA ASP A 118 9.24 14.46 10.58
C ASP A 118 9.12 13.28 11.56
N HIS A 119 7.91 12.69 11.65
CA HIS A 119 7.63 11.58 12.55
C HIS A 119 6.58 10.62 11.97
N CYS A 120 6.57 9.40 12.45
CA CYS A 120 5.58 8.40 12.10
C CYS A 120 4.24 8.69 12.79
N HIS A 121 3.20 8.99 12.05
CA HIS A 121 1.86 9.28 12.58
C HIS A 121 1.18 8.08 13.28
N ILE A 122 1.67 6.85 13.04
CA ILE A 122 1.16 5.64 13.71
C ILE A 122 1.80 5.43 15.08
N THR A 123 3.11 5.64 15.15
CA THR A 123 3.90 5.32 16.34
C THR A 123 4.28 6.55 17.16
N GLY A 124 4.18 7.75 16.59
CA GLY A 124 4.68 8.99 17.15
C GLY A 124 6.20 9.12 17.12
N LYS A 125 6.94 8.13 16.60
CA LYS A 125 8.40 8.14 16.61
C LYS A 125 8.96 9.14 15.61
N TYR A 126 9.91 9.95 16.08
CA TYR A 126 10.69 10.86 15.25
C TYR A 126 11.48 10.09 14.19
N HIS A 127 11.49 10.59 12.97
CA HIS A 127 12.31 10.08 11.88
C HIS A 127 13.59 10.89 11.72
N ARG A 128 13.49 12.06 11.13
CA ARG A 128 14.63 12.96 10.84
C ARG A 128 14.12 14.36 10.45
N PRO A 129 15.01 15.37 10.30
CA PRO A 129 14.62 16.67 9.80
C PRO A 129 14.22 16.62 8.32
N ALA A 130 13.13 17.27 7.98
CA ALA A 130 12.62 17.40 6.62
C ALA A 130 12.27 18.86 6.33
N HIS A 131 12.17 19.25 5.03
CA HIS A 131 11.47 20.48 4.67
C HIS A 131 9.99 20.35 5.03
N LYS A 132 9.35 21.49 5.28
CA LYS A 132 7.91 21.52 5.53
C LYS A 132 7.11 20.85 4.40
N ASP A 133 7.44 21.15 3.15
CA ASP A 133 6.76 20.58 1.98
C ASP A 133 7.12 19.09 1.71
N CYS A 134 8.15 18.58 2.36
CA CYS A 134 8.52 17.16 2.28
C CYS A 134 7.92 16.31 3.42
N ASN A 135 7.41 16.99 4.45
CA ASN A 135 6.79 16.39 5.62
C ASN A 135 5.26 16.31 5.42
N LEU A 136 4.82 15.42 4.50
CA LEU A 136 3.42 15.23 4.14
C LEU A 136 2.86 13.93 4.72
#